data_bcb55ab28e601d818a4b7e67d327361d
#
_entry.id   bcb55ab28e601d818a4b7e67d327361d
#
_cell.length_a   1.000
_cell.length_b   1.000
_cell.length_c   1.000
_cell.angle_alpha   90.00
_cell.angle_beta   90.00
_cell.angle_gamma   90.00
#
_symmetry.space_group_name_H-M   'P 1'
#
loop_
_entity.id
_entity.type
_entity.pdbx_description
1 polymer ?
#
loop_
_entity_poly.entity_id
_entity_poly.type
_entity_poly.pdbx_seq_one_letter_code
_entity_poly.pdbx_strand_id
1 'polypeptide(L)'
;STNLYGLISHKRALGYVVHTVTETAVDGVSAATGWNEVTGQAPDGKADRMRKWLQNNYVSMGIKYVLLIGNPDPAANELPMKELHHQAYVYPVDCYFSDLTGNWDIDGNGLYGNETNDVELAGGVDLVPEVYVGRIPVYPSDPEWRGVLRGIVRKTIQYELAGDVAWRRAGLLPESFSDLNTDGGWLGYHTENNVLAPQGYGSYTLYEQGSVSTNYDSVLVSDEELLDNATAQRWMTNSYGLVLWWAHGWSRGAVVYSGGDVFNSYQGPLLADDRPAV
;
A
#
# COMPACT_ATOMS: atom_id res chain seq x y z
N SER A 1 -6.92 -6.41 21.96
CA SER A 1 -5.70 -5.96 22.59
C SER A 1 -5.79 -4.47 22.96
N THR A 2 -5.23 -4.08 24.07
CA THR A 2 -5.28 -2.71 24.62
C THR A 2 -4.77 -1.65 23.64
N ASN A 3 -3.81 -2.00 22.77
CA ASN A 3 -3.20 -1.09 21.82
C ASN A 3 -4.13 -0.67 20.67
N LEU A 4 -5.13 -1.48 20.34
CA LEU A 4 -6.07 -1.22 19.24
C LEU A 4 -7.44 -0.75 19.72
N TYR A 5 -7.68 -0.73 21.02
CA TYR A 5 -9.00 -0.37 21.58
C TYR A 5 -9.49 1.00 21.10
N GLY A 6 -8.60 2.00 21.07
CA GLY A 6 -8.93 3.34 20.60
C GLY A 6 -9.39 3.35 19.15
N LEU A 7 -8.68 2.65 18.26
CA LEU A 7 -9.05 2.55 16.84
C LEU A 7 -10.37 1.81 16.64
N ILE A 8 -10.54 0.68 17.31
CA ILE A 8 -11.78 -0.12 17.24
C ILE A 8 -12.97 0.72 17.70
N SER A 9 -12.87 1.38 18.85
CA SER A 9 -13.93 2.22 19.39
C SER A 9 -14.25 3.39 18.47
N HIS A 10 -13.22 4.04 17.92
CA HIS A 10 -13.38 5.14 16.98
C HIS A 10 -14.09 4.70 15.69
N LYS A 11 -13.66 3.60 15.09
CA LYS A 11 -14.31 3.07 13.88
C LYS A 11 -15.77 2.66 14.14
N ARG A 12 -16.05 2.04 15.29
CA ARG A 12 -17.43 1.72 15.68
C ARG A 12 -18.29 2.98 15.87
N ALA A 13 -17.73 4.05 16.44
CA ALA A 13 -18.41 5.33 16.57
C ALA A 13 -18.72 5.98 15.21
N LEU A 14 -17.93 5.70 14.17
CA LEU A 14 -18.20 6.10 12.79
C LEU A 14 -19.18 5.19 12.06
N GLY A 15 -19.76 4.19 12.73
CA GLY A 15 -20.79 3.30 12.17
C GLY A 15 -20.24 2.01 11.54
N TYR A 16 -18.95 1.72 11.63
CA TYR A 16 -18.42 0.46 11.14
C TYR A 16 -18.70 -0.69 12.12
N VAL A 17 -19.05 -1.86 11.58
CA VAL A 17 -18.96 -3.13 12.32
C VAL A 17 -17.50 -3.58 12.25
N VAL A 18 -16.84 -3.66 13.39
CA VAL A 18 -15.42 -3.98 13.45
C VAL A 18 -15.22 -5.35 14.10
N HIS A 19 -14.64 -6.26 13.35
CA HIS A 19 -14.23 -7.58 13.81
C HIS A 19 -12.70 -7.64 13.97
N THR A 20 -12.25 -8.21 15.07
CA THR A 20 -10.83 -8.53 15.29
C THR A 20 -10.62 -10.02 15.06
N VAL A 21 -9.79 -10.38 14.10
CA VAL A 21 -9.51 -11.76 13.74
C VAL A 21 -8.06 -12.09 14.05
N THR A 22 -7.84 -13.19 14.70
CA THR A 22 -6.51 -13.72 15.01
C THR A 22 -6.36 -15.13 14.46
N GLU A 23 -5.22 -15.74 14.67
CA GLU A 23 -4.98 -17.13 14.28
C GLU A 23 -6.04 -18.09 14.85
N THR A 24 -6.53 -17.84 16.07
CA THR A 24 -7.34 -18.80 16.84
C THR A 24 -8.71 -18.26 17.24
N ALA A 25 -9.02 -17.00 16.97
CA ALA A 25 -10.26 -16.40 17.45
C ALA A 25 -10.77 -15.28 16.52
N VAL A 26 -12.08 -15.08 16.54
CA VAL A 26 -12.74 -13.87 16.01
C VAL A 26 -13.29 -13.08 17.19
N ASP A 27 -13.06 -11.76 17.22
CA ASP A 27 -13.50 -10.85 18.29
C ASP A 27 -13.09 -11.28 19.71
N GLY A 28 -11.99 -12.02 19.84
CA GLY A 28 -11.50 -12.53 21.11
C GLY A 28 -12.27 -13.74 21.65
N VAL A 29 -13.21 -14.30 20.90
CA VAL A 29 -13.97 -15.51 21.26
C VAL A 29 -13.27 -16.73 20.67
N SER A 30 -12.67 -17.54 21.53
CA SER A 30 -11.88 -18.70 21.10
C SER A 30 -12.72 -19.84 20.46
N ALA A 31 -14.04 -19.82 20.64
CA ALA A 31 -14.94 -20.76 19.97
C ALA A 31 -15.29 -20.35 18.54
N ALA A 32 -15.02 -19.10 18.15
CA ALA A 32 -15.14 -18.65 16.78
C ALA A 32 -13.79 -18.84 16.09
N THR A 33 -13.78 -19.59 15.01
CA THR A 33 -12.56 -20.03 14.33
C THR A 33 -11.79 -18.85 13.72
N GLY A 34 -10.54 -18.68 14.13
CA GLY A 34 -9.57 -17.83 13.45
C GLY A 34 -9.07 -18.51 12.16
N TRP A 35 -8.12 -17.88 11.46
CA TRP A 35 -7.66 -18.44 10.18
C TRP A 35 -6.84 -19.73 10.28
N ASN A 36 -6.35 -20.12 11.46
CA ASN A 36 -5.62 -21.40 11.63
C ASN A 36 -6.47 -22.63 11.42
N GLU A 37 -7.79 -22.52 11.62
CA GLU A 37 -8.70 -23.65 11.47
C GLU A 37 -9.28 -23.81 10.07
N VAL A 38 -8.84 -22.98 9.13
CA VAL A 38 -9.16 -23.19 7.74
C VAL A 38 -8.46 -24.46 7.26
N THR A 39 -9.24 -25.52 7.20
CA THR A 39 -8.81 -26.79 6.64
C THR A 39 -8.94 -26.73 5.12
N GLY A 40 -7.91 -27.07 4.44
CA GLY A 40 -7.83 -27.02 2.98
C GLY A 40 -6.46 -26.45 2.66
N GLN A 41 -5.72 -27.16 1.93
CA GLN A 41 -4.30 -26.97 1.75
C GLN A 41 -3.95 -25.59 1.25
N ALA A 42 -3.25 -24.89 2.06
CA ALA A 42 -2.51 -23.76 1.67
C ALA A 42 -1.05 -24.18 1.60
N PRO A 43 -0.49 -24.44 0.43
CA PRO A 43 0.90 -24.86 0.29
C PRO A 43 1.88 -23.92 0.98
N ASP A 44 1.57 -22.64 1.00
CA ASP A 44 2.40 -21.58 1.57
C ASP A 44 2.03 -21.18 3.00
N GLY A 45 1.23 -21.98 3.64
CA GLY A 45 1.01 -21.82 5.07
C GLY A 45 0.09 -20.67 5.46
N LYS A 46 0.62 -19.66 6.17
CA LYS A 46 -0.22 -18.69 6.88
C LYS A 46 -0.94 -17.70 5.96
N ALA A 47 -0.27 -17.18 4.94
CA ALA A 47 -0.87 -16.24 4.00
C ALA A 47 -2.09 -16.85 3.28
N ASP A 48 -1.97 -18.10 2.83
CA ASP A 48 -3.07 -18.78 2.15
C ASP A 48 -4.24 -19.09 3.08
N ARG A 49 -3.97 -19.46 4.34
CA ARG A 49 -5.03 -19.64 5.33
C ARG A 49 -5.78 -18.34 5.60
N MET A 50 -5.06 -17.23 5.71
CA MET A 50 -5.67 -15.91 5.89
C MET A 50 -6.56 -15.53 4.70
N ARG A 51 -6.05 -15.69 3.48
CA ARG A 51 -6.84 -15.44 2.27
C ARG A 51 -8.05 -16.35 2.19
N LYS A 52 -7.88 -17.64 2.46
CA LYS A 52 -8.99 -18.60 2.47
C LYS A 52 -10.04 -18.26 3.51
N TRP A 53 -9.63 -17.80 4.68
CA TRP A 53 -10.57 -17.30 5.69
C TRP A 53 -11.36 -16.11 5.16
N LEU A 54 -10.71 -15.15 4.50
CA LEU A 54 -11.38 -14.01 3.86
C LEU A 54 -12.36 -14.51 2.79
N GLN A 55 -11.96 -15.38 1.89
CA GLN A 55 -12.83 -15.97 0.87
C GLN A 55 -14.10 -16.61 1.46
N ASN A 56 -13.98 -17.30 2.59
CA ASN A 56 -15.09 -17.97 3.24
C ASN A 56 -16.05 -16.99 3.94
N ASN A 57 -15.59 -15.80 4.31
CA ASN A 57 -16.32 -14.93 5.24
C ASN A 57 -16.68 -13.54 4.68
N TYR A 58 -16.00 -13.04 3.62
CA TYR A 58 -16.16 -11.65 3.22
C TYR A 58 -17.60 -11.30 2.79
N VAL A 59 -18.29 -12.20 2.10
CA VAL A 59 -19.68 -12.01 1.68
C VAL A 59 -20.62 -12.10 2.89
N SER A 60 -20.53 -13.18 3.67
CA SER A 60 -21.46 -13.45 4.78
C SER A 60 -21.34 -12.44 5.93
N MET A 61 -20.16 -11.91 6.17
CA MET A 61 -19.89 -10.88 7.18
C MET A 61 -19.95 -9.45 6.61
N GLY A 62 -20.10 -9.28 5.29
CA GLY A 62 -20.10 -7.98 4.64
C GLY A 62 -18.79 -7.22 4.78
N ILE A 63 -17.64 -7.94 4.77
CA ILE A 63 -16.32 -7.33 4.92
C ILE A 63 -16.02 -6.49 3.67
N LYS A 64 -15.70 -5.21 3.88
CA LYS A 64 -15.26 -4.28 2.83
C LYS A 64 -13.80 -3.84 3.01
N TYR A 65 -13.34 -3.77 4.25
CA TYR A 65 -12.02 -3.29 4.61
C TYR A 65 -11.31 -4.29 5.48
N VAL A 66 -10.05 -4.54 5.18
CA VAL A 66 -9.16 -5.43 5.95
C VAL A 66 -7.95 -4.63 6.37
N LEU A 67 -7.68 -4.57 7.67
CA LEU A 67 -6.47 -3.95 8.20
C LEU A 67 -5.58 -5.04 8.80
N LEU A 68 -4.47 -5.30 8.13
CA LEU A 68 -3.45 -6.25 8.57
C LEU A 68 -2.49 -5.55 9.56
N ILE A 69 -2.32 -6.12 10.76
CA ILE A 69 -1.44 -5.54 11.78
C ILE A 69 -0.44 -6.59 12.24
N GLY A 70 0.78 -6.51 11.77
CA GLY A 70 1.83 -7.48 12.10
C GLY A 70 3.04 -7.39 11.17
N ASN A 71 4.01 -8.24 11.43
CA ASN A 71 5.23 -8.33 10.64
C ASN A 71 4.92 -8.87 9.24
N PRO A 72 5.19 -8.09 8.19
CA PRO A 72 4.90 -8.48 6.80
C PRO A 72 5.88 -9.50 6.22
N ASP A 73 7.04 -9.65 6.82
CA ASP A 73 8.13 -10.50 6.29
C ASP A 73 7.66 -11.96 6.17
N PRO A 74 7.65 -12.54 4.95
CA PRO A 74 7.29 -13.93 4.74
C PRO A 74 8.18 -14.90 5.55
N ALA A 75 9.47 -14.58 5.70
CA ALA A 75 10.41 -15.40 6.44
C ALA A 75 10.14 -15.40 7.96
N ALA A 76 9.64 -14.30 8.50
CA ALA A 76 9.24 -14.24 9.91
C ALA A 76 7.95 -15.02 10.20
N ASN A 77 7.12 -15.22 9.19
CA ASN A 77 5.89 -16.02 9.26
C ASN A 77 4.95 -15.63 10.43
N GLU A 78 4.88 -14.33 10.77
CA GLU A 78 3.97 -13.80 11.80
C GLU A 78 2.62 -13.41 11.19
N LEU A 79 2.63 -12.40 10.30
CA LEU A 79 1.49 -11.99 9.49
C LEU A 79 1.97 -11.73 8.05
N PRO A 80 2.45 -12.77 7.35
CA PRO A 80 3.25 -12.63 6.14
C PRO A 80 2.47 -12.02 4.99
N MET A 81 3.15 -11.24 4.15
CA MET A 81 2.75 -10.99 2.78
C MET A 81 2.83 -12.30 1.97
N LYS A 82 2.12 -12.37 0.87
CA LYS A 82 2.29 -13.43 -0.13
C LYS A 82 3.47 -13.08 -1.03
N GLU A 83 4.29 -14.07 -1.34
CA GLU A 83 5.34 -13.93 -2.33
C GLU A 83 4.76 -14.10 -3.75
N LEU A 84 4.91 -13.07 -4.56
CA LEU A 84 4.58 -13.04 -5.99
C LEU A 84 5.83 -13.30 -6.78
N HIS A 85 5.73 -14.16 -7.78
CA HIS A 85 6.85 -14.55 -8.63
C HIS A 85 6.79 -13.86 -9.98
N HIS A 86 7.85 -13.15 -10.35
CA HIS A 86 8.02 -12.52 -11.66
C HIS A 86 9.41 -12.83 -12.19
N GLN A 87 9.51 -13.66 -13.20
CA GLN A 87 10.80 -14.15 -13.76
C GLN A 87 11.69 -14.77 -12.66
N ALA A 88 12.85 -14.16 -12.40
CA ALA A 88 13.81 -14.59 -11.37
C ALA A 88 13.63 -13.86 -10.03
N TYR A 89 12.64 -12.99 -9.92
CA TYR A 89 12.42 -12.14 -8.75
C TYR A 89 11.21 -12.59 -7.95
N VAL A 90 11.24 -12.31 -6.66
CA VAL A 90 10.16 -12.58 -5.72
C VAL A 90 9.82 -11.29 -5.00
N TYR A 91 8.55 -10.93 -5.00
CA TYR A 91 8.04 -9.70 -4.39
C TYR A 91 6.97 -10.02 -3.36
N PRO A 92 7.13 -9.58 -2.11
CA PRO A 92 6.07 -9.71 -1.12
C PRO A 92 4.96 -8.68 -1.41
N VAL A 93 3.69 -9.15 -1.44
CA VAL A 93 2.54 -8.33 -1.79
C VAL A 93 1.35 -8.58 -0.87
N ASP A 94 0.56 -7.54 -0.63
CA ASP A 94 -0.72 -7.61 0.10
C ASP A 94 -1.94 -7.66 -0.83
N CYS A 95 -1.81 -7.33 -2.12
CA CYS A 95 -2.91 -7.43 -3.08
C CYS A 95 -3.48 -8.86 -3.20
N TYR A 96 -2.71 -9.87 -2.84
CA TYR A 96 -3.16 -11.25 -2.67
C TYR A 96 -4.36 -11.41 -1.73
N PHE A 97 -4.48 -10.54 -0.73
CA PHE A 97 -5.60 -10.56 0.22
C PHE A 97 -6.78 -9.70 -0.25
N SER A 98 -6.61 -8.87 -1.27
CA SER A 98 -7.68 -8.05 -1.83
C SER A 98 -8.43 -8.72 -2.96
N ASP A 99 -7.72 -9.42 -3.86
CA ASP A 99 -8.29 -10.25 -4.91
C ASP A 99 -8.65 -11.63 -4.32
N LEU A 100 -9.91 -11.83 -4.03
CA LEU A 100 -10.41 -13.06 -3.41
C LEU A 100 -11.02 -14.05 -4.41
N THR A 101 -11.24 -13.65 -5.65
CA THR A 101 -11.87 -14.46 -6.69
C THR A 101 -10.87 -15.05 -7.68
N GLY A 102 -9.75 -14.37 -7.94
CA GLY A 102 -8.70 -14.85 -8.85
C GLY A 102 -7.96 -16.09 -8.33
N ASN A 103 -7.54 -16.95 -9.24
CA ASN A 103 -6.63 -18.05 -8.94
C ASN A 103 -5.19 -17.56 -9.17
N TRP A 104 -4.42 -17.44 -8.11
CA TRP A 104 -3.06 -16.94 -8.12
C TRP A 104 -1.99 -18.00 -8.49
N ASP A 105 -2.39 -19.24 -8.71
CA ASP A 105 -1.56 -20.36 -9.16
C ASP A 105 -2.44 -21.26 -10.06
N ILE A 106 -2.77 -20.73 -11.26
CA ILE A 106 -3.75 -21.37 -12.14
C ILE A 106 -3.18 -22.62 -12.81
N ASP A 107 -1.88 -22.65 -13.04
CA ASP A 107 -1.18 -23.79 -13.63
C ASP A 107 -0.69 -24.82 -12.58
N GLY A 108 -0.85 -24.50 -11.28
CA GLY A 108 -0.52 -25.40 -10.17
C GLY A 108 0.99 -25.63 -9.97
N ASN A 109 1.82 -24.70 -10.44
CA ASN A 109 3.27 -24.83 -10.36
C ASN A 109 3.88 -24.35 -9.03
N GLY A 110 3.07 -23.71 -8.16
CA GLY A 110 3.48 -23.16 -6.88
C GLY A 110 4.18 -21.80 -6.97
N LEU A 111 4.22 -21.18 -8.14
CA LEU A 111 4.78 -19.84 -8.37
C LEU A 111 3.63 -18.85 -8.52
N TYR A 112 3.18 -18.31 -7.42
CA TYR A 112 1.98 -17.48 -7.35
C TYR A 112 2.11 -16.15 -8.07
N GLY A 113 1.08 -15.77 -8.83
CA GLY A 113 0.98 -14.50 -9.51
C GLY A 113 2.01 -14.30 -10.62
N ASN A 114 2.47 -15.40 -11.23
CA ASN A 114 3.37 -15.33 -12.37
C ASN A 114 2.65 -14.64 -13.54
N GLU A 115 3.24 -13.58 -14.06
CA GLU A 115 2.63 -12.73 -15.09
C GLU A 115 2.21 -13.48 -16.36
N THR A 116 3.01 -14.48 -16.79
CA THR A 116 2.74 -15.22 -18.02
C THR A 116 1.69 -16.32 -17.85
N ASN A 117 1.56 -16.85 -16.64
CA ASN A 117 0.76 -18.06 -16.39
C ASN A 117 -0.46 -17.79 -15.50
N ASP A 118 -0.41 -16.77 -14.63
CA ASP A 118 -1.47 -16.56 -13.65
C ASP A 118 -2.24 -15.25 -13.87
N VAL A 119 -1.59 -14.18 -14.36
CA VAL A 119 -2.20 -12.83 -14.46
C VAL A 119 -2.97 -12.67 -15.77
N GLU A 120 -2.48 -13.18 -16.87
CA GLU A 120 -3.08 -12.96 -18.20
C GLU A 120 -4.13 -14.03 -18.58
N LEU A 121 -4.30 -15.07 -17.77
CA LEU A 121 -5.23 -16.16 -18.06
C LEU A 121 -6.62 -15.92 -17.48
N ALA A 122 -7.64 -16.38 -18.20
CA ALA A 122 -9.03 -16.31 -17.72
C ALA A 122 -9.20 -17.09 -16.41
N GLY A 123 -9.63 -16.39 -15.37
CA GLY A 123 -9.77 -16.93 -14.02
C GLY A 123 -8.52 -16.84 -13.15
N GLY A 124 -7.43 -16.28 -13.68
CA GLY A 124 -6.24 -15.92 -12.92
C GLY A 124 -6.41 -14.62 -12.13
N VAL A 125 -5.29 -14.01 -11.76
CA VAL A 125 -5.26 -12.73 -11.05
C VAL A 125 -5.85 -11.62 -11.91
N ASP A 126 -6.88 -10.94 -11.44
CA ASP A 126 -7.52 -9.84 -12.17
C ASP A 126 -7.29 -8.46 -11.53
N LEU A 127 -6.66 -8.42 -10.37
CA LEU A 127 -6.37 -7.20 -9.60
C LEU A 127 -7.60 -6.35 -9.22
N VAL A 128 -8.80 -6.87 -9.42
CA VAL A 128 -10.04 -6.23 -8.97
C VAL A 128 -10.29 -6.60 -7.50
N PRO A 129 -10.29 -5.64 -6.59
CA PRO A 129 -10.40 -5.95 -5.17
C PRO A 129 -11.84 -6.25 -4.75
N GLU A 130 -12.10 -7.41 -4.15
CA GLU A 130 -13.33 -7.68 -3.42
C GLU A 130 -13.35 -6.99 -2.05
N VAL A 131 -12.16 -6.78 -1.47
CA VAL A 131 -11.99 -6.06 -0.22
C VAL A 131 -10.79 -5.11 -0.31
N TYR A 132 -10.89 -3.96 0.35
CA TYR A 132 -9.78 -3.01 0.42
C TYR A 132 -8.84 -3.39 1.55
N VAL A 133 -7.58 -3.62 1.24
CA VAL A 133 -6.57 -4.07 2.18
C VAL A 133 -5.58 -2.95 2.49
N GLY A 134 -5.31 -2.76 3.77
CA GLY A 134 -4.23 -1.91 4.25
C GLY A 134 -3.42 -2.62 5.32
N ARG A 135 -2.20 -2.17 5.55
CA ARG A 135 -1.32 -2.76 6.56
C ARG A 135 -0.70 -1.71 7.47
N ILE A 136 -0.63 -2.04 8.75
CA ILE A 136 0.27 -1.40 9.72
C ILE A 136 1.36 -2.43 10.03
N PRO A 137 2.57 -2.27 9.49
CA PRO A 137 3.68 -3.17 9.79
C PRO A 137 4.09 -3.01 11.25
N VAL A 138 4.24 -4.13 11.94
CA VAL A 138 4.65 -4.19 13.33
C VAL A 138 5.71 -5.28 13.46
N TYR A 139 6.83 -4.93 14.05
CA TYR A 139 7.96 -5.84 14.24
C TYR A 139 8.15 -6.15 15.72
N PRO A 140 7.63 -7.29 16.23
CA PRO A 140 7.73 -7.62 17.65
C PRO A 140 9.17 -7.76 18.20
N SER A 141 10.14 -7.94 17.31
CA SER A 141 11.57 -7.88 17.63
C SER A 141 12.07 -6.49 18.04
N ASP A 142 11.37 -5.42 17.63
CA ASP A 142 11.64 -4.06 18.09
C ASP A 142 10.98 -3.84 19.46
N PRO A 143 11.73 -3.52 20.52
CA PRO A 143 11.17 -3.30 21.84
C PRO A 143 10.16 -2.15 21.89
N GLU A 144 10.26 -1.17 20.97
CA GLU A 144 9.39 0.01 20.91
C GLU A 144 8.12 -0.21 20.06
N TRP A 145 7.92 -1.37 19.45
CA TRP A 145 6.81 -1.62 18.54
C TRP A 145 5.42 -1.23 19.07
N ARG A 146 5.20 -1.39 20.39
CA ARG A 146 3.92 -0.99 21.00
C ARG A 146 3.73 0.52 21.01
N GLY A 147 4.82 1.27 21.21
CA GLY A 147 4.84 2.73 21.14
C GLY A 147 4.55 3.22 19.72
N VAL A 148 5.22 2.63 18.75
CA VAL A 148 5.03 2.91 17.32
C VAL A 148 3.59 2.66 16.90
N LEU A 149 3.03 1.47 17.21
CA LEU A 149 1.64 1.14 16.88
C LEU A 149 0.64 2.13 17.51
N ARG A 150 0.82 2.48 18.80
CA ARG A 150 -0.03 3.49 19.45
C ARG A 150 0.09 4.86 18.78
N GLY A 151 1.30 5.24 18.35
CA GLY A 151 1.54 6.47 17.59
C GLY A 151 0.77 6.51 16.28
N ILE A 152 0.84 5.43 15.48
CA ILE A 152 0.11 5.30 14.22
C ILE A 152 -1.41 5.36 14.46
N VAL A 153 -1.93 4.59 15.43
CA VAL A 153 -3.36 4.59 15.77
C VAL A 153 -3.82 6.00 16.17
N ARG A 154 -3.05 6.70 16.99
CA ARG A 154 -3.36 8.09 17.37
C ARG A 154 -3.41 9.02 16.18
N LYS A 155 -2.40 8.98 15.30
CA LYS A 155 -2.35 9.80 14.08
C LYS A 155 -3.55 9.51 13.17
N THR A 156 -3.92 8.24 12.98
CA THR A 156 -5.09 7.85 12.19
C THR A 156 -6.38 8.47 12.74
N ILE A 157 -6.60 8.38 14.05
CA ILE A 157 -7.78 8.97 14.69
C ILE A 157 -7.76 10.50 14.55
N GLN A 158 -6.62 11.13 14.81
CA GLN A 158 -6.47 12.58 14.65
C GLN A 158 -6.74 13.05 13.23
N TYR A 159 -6.22 12.31 12.24
CA TYR A 159 -6.50 12.57 10.84
C TYR A 159 -8.00 12.56 10.55
N GLU A 160 -8.74 11.55 11.00
CA GLU A 160 -10.17 11.43 10.74
C GLU A 160 -11.02 12.49 11.48
N LEU A 161 -10.57 12.95 12.65
CA LEU A 161 -11.22 13.97 13.44
C LEU A 161 -10.84 15.40 13.07
N ALA A 162 -9.85 15.61 12.20
CA ALA A 162 -9.37 16.94 11.87
C ALA A 162 -10.46 17.78 11.21
N GLY A 163 -10.65 19.00 11.72
CA GLY A 163 -11.61 19.97 11.19
C GLY A 163 -11.10 20.69 9.94
N ASP A 164 -9.81 21.03 9.90
CA ASP A 164 -9.15 21.57 8.69
C ASP A 164 -8.73 20.41 7.79
N VAL A 165 -9.40 20.30 6.65
CA VAL A 165 -9.22 19.22 5.69
C VAL A 165 -8.87 19.72 4.28
N ALA A 166 -8.66 21.02 4.11
CA ALA A 166 -8.36 21.62 2.79
C ALA A 166 -7.11 20.98 2.17
N TRP A 167 -6.08 20.74 2.96
CA TRP A 167 -4.83 20.11 2.53
C TRP A 167 -5.01 18.68 1.99
N ARG A 168 -6.11 17.98 2.35
CA ARG A 168 -6.41 16.63 1.83
C ARG A 168 -6.74 16.64 0.34
N ARG A 169 -7.04 17.81 -0.22
CA ARG A 169 -7.28 18.01 -1.65
C ARG A 169 -6.05 18.56 -2.39
N ALA A 170 -4.88 18.43 -1.79
CA ALA A 170 -3.61 18.75 -2.42
C ALA A 170 -2.87 17.45 -2.75
N GLY A 171 -2.48 17.27 -4.01
CA GLY A 171 -1.66 16.17 -4.50
C GLY A 171 -0.21 16.60 -4.72
N LEU A 172 0.73 15.70 -4.48
CA LEU A 172 2.14 15.84 -4.89
C LEU A 172 2.42 14.67 -5.85
N LEU A 173 2.88 15.00 -7.05
CA LEU A 173 3.06 14.05 -8.15
C LEU A 173 4.52 14.05 -8.65
N PRO A 174 5.42 13.36 -7.95
CA PRO A 174 6.81 13.17 -8.40
C PRO A 174 6.89 12.00 -9.39
N GLU A 175 7.20 12.30 -10.64
CA GLU A 175 7.17 11.35 -11.74
C GLU A 175 8.51 11.30 -12.47
N SER A 176 9.11 10.13 -12.50
CA SER A 176 10.39 9.84 -13.12
C SER A 176 10.22 9.04 -14.41
N PHE A 177 11.26 8.99 -15.22
CA PHE A 177 11.34 7.96 -16.27
C PHE A 177 11.53 6.57 -15.65
N SER A 178 10.88 5.53 -16.21
CA SER A 178 11.23 4.13 -15.89
C SER A 178 12.37 3.63 -16.75
N ASP A 179 12.42 4.10 -17.99
CA ASP A 179 13.43 3.76 -18.98
C ASP A 179 13.45 4.84 -20.08
N LEU A 180 14.29 4.65 -21.11
CA LEU A 180 14.43 5.62 -22.20
C LEU A 180 13.15 5.83 -23.04
N ASN A 181 12.14 5.00 -22.89
CA ASN A 181 10.90 5.04 -23.67
C ASN A 181 9.64 5.26 -22.83
N THR A 182 9.78 5.24 -21.50
CA THR A 182 8.64 5.31 -20.57
C THR A 182 8.79 6.52 -19.65
N ASP A 183 8.08 7.58 -19.99
CA ASP A 183 8.03 8.85 -19.24
C ASP A 183 6.85 8.82 -18.24
N GLY A 184 7.16 8.75 -16.94
CA GLY A 184 6.17 8.80 -15.86
C GLY A 184 5.43 10.15 -15.80
N GLY A 185 5.98 11.23 -16.32
CA GLY A 185 5.32 12.53 -16.40
C GLY A 185 3.96 12.46 -17.09
N TRP A 186 3.76 11.53 -18.04
CA TRP A 186 2.45 11.30 -18.64
C TRP A 186 1.43 10.74 -17.64
N LEU A 187 1.85 9.89 -16.72
CA LEU A 187 0.97 9.41 -15.64
C LEU A 187 0.57 10.58 -14.73
N GLY A 188 1.53 11.40 -14.34
CA GLY A 188 1.29 12.61 -13.55
C GLY A 188 0.31 13.56 -14.24
N TYR A 189 0.56 13.88 -15.51
CA TYR A 189 -0.31 14.73 -16.31
C TYR A 189 -1.76 14.20 -16.39
N HIS A 190 -1.93 12.91 -16.65
CA HIS A 190 -3.27 12.32 -16.73
C HIS A 190 -3.93 12.24 -15.34
N THR A 191 -3.17 11.94 -14.30
CA THR A 191 -3.67 11.94 -12.92
C THR A 191 -4.15 13.33 -12.51
N GLU A 192 -3.37 14.36 -12.77
CA GLU A 192 -3.75 15.74 -12.50
C GLU A 192 -5.02 16.13 -13.24
N ASN A 193 -5.02 16.00 -14.59
CA ASN A 193 -6.04 16.61 -15.43
C ASN A 193 -7.32 15.77 -15.54
N ASN A 194 -7.23 14.45 -15.48
CA ASN A 194 -8.37 13.56 -15.69
C ASN A 194 -8.95 12.99 -14.39
N VAL A 195 -8.18 13.01 -13.29
CA VAL A 195 -8.62 12.43 -12.02
C VAL A 195 -8.76 13.50 -10.94
N LEU A 196 -7.71 14.26 -10.65
CA LEU A 196 -7.68 15.18 -9.51
C LEU A 196 -8.45 16.47 -9.78
N ALA A 197 -8.11 17.20 -10.83
CA ALA A 197 -8.71 18.48 -11.15
C ALA A 197 -10.23 18.44 -11.34
N PRO A 198 -10.83 17.43 -12.03
CA PRO A 198 -12.28 17.32 -12.17
C PRO A 198 -13.02 17.13 -10.84
N GLN A 199 -12.32 16.65 -9.80
CA GLN A 199 -12.88 16.46 -8.46
C GLN A 199 -12.55 17.62 -7.50
N GLY A 200 -11.95 18.68 -7.99
CA GLY A 200 -11.59 19.87 -7.23
C GLY A 200 -10.35 19.68 -6.34
N TYR A 201 -9.46 18.77 -6.71
CA TYR A 201 -8.14 18.65 -6.11
C TYR A 201 -7.16 19.55 -6.81
N GLY A 202 -6.27 20.19 -6.05
CA GLY A 202 -5.05 20.81 -6.57
C GLY A 202 -3.93 19.80 -6.59
N SER A 203 -2.95 19.99 -7.47
CA SER A 203 -1.74 19.20 -7.54
C SER A 203 -0.51 20.07 -7.62
N TYR A 204 0.61 19.51 -7.23
CA TYR A 204 1.96 20.03 -7.45
C TYR A 204 2.77 18.93 -8.12
N THR A 205 3.27 19.21 -9.30
CA THR A 205 3.92 18.24 -10.17
C THR A 205 5.43 18.42 -10.12
N LEU A 206 6.14 17.30 -10.04
CA LEU A 206 7.59 17.21 -10.09
C LEU A 206 7.93 16.18 -11.18
N TYR A 207 8.33 16.64 -12.37
CA TYR A 207 8.68 15.72 -13.43
C TYR A 207 10.19 15.71 -13.66
N GLU A 208 10.75 14.51 -13.82
CA GLU A 208 12.11 14.38 -14.26
C GLU A 208 12.23 14.97 -15.67
N GLN A 209 13.09 15.99 -15.83
CA GLN A 209 13.30 16.69 -17.09
C GLN A 209 14.54 16.16 -17.78
N GLY A 210 14.46 16.03 -19.09
CA GLY A 210 15.55 15.93 -20.05
C GLY A 210 16.67 14.96 -19.80
N SER A 211 17.14 14.55 -20.85
CA SER A 211 18.34 13.91 -21.35
C SER A 211 18.99 12.83 -20.51
N VAL A 212 18.29 11.79 -20.23
CA VAL A 212 18.96 10.50 -20.10
C VAL A 212 19.33 9.97 -21.49
N SER A 213 18.66 10.47 -22.54
CA SER A 213 19.11 10.29 -23.92
C SER A 213 18.72 11.50 -24.76
N THR A 214 19.52 11.79 -25.79
CA THR A 214 19.30 12.86 -26.78
C THR A 214 18.01 12.72 -27.59
N ASN A 215 17.20 11.72 -27.33
CA ASN A 215 15.97 11.41 -28.07
C ASN A 215 14.70 11.49 -27.22
N TYR A 216 14.77 11.76 -25.93
CA TYR A 216 13.62 11.77 -25.04
C TYR A 216 13.71 12.96 -24.07
N ASP A 217 13.29 14.12 -24.58
CA ASP A 217 12.97 15.23 -23.69
C ASP A 217 11.49 15.09 -23.31
N SER A 218 11.16 15.08 -22.03
CA SER A 218 9.76 15.24 -21.65
C SER A 218 9.25 16.54 -22.21
N VAL A 219 8.21 16.48 -23.01
CA VAL A 219 7.51 17.68 -23.52
C VAL A 219 6.54 18.23 -22.50
N LEU A 220 6.41 17.57 -21.36
CA LEU A 220 5.50 17.97 -20.29
C LEU A 220 6.17 18.98 -19.38
N VAL A 221 5.44 20.01 -19.05
CA VAL A 221 5.86 21.03 -18.10
C VAL A 221 5.31 20.67 -16.72
N SER A 222 6.18 20.61 -15.73
CA SER A 222 5.84 20.48 -14.32
C SER A 222 5.99 21.80 -13.57
N ASP A 223 5.44 21.86 -12.36
CA ASP A 223 5.65 23.00 -11.45
C ASP A 223 7.13 23.13 -11.05
N GLU A 224 7.82 21.99 -10.91
CA GLU A 224 9.24 21.94 -10.55
C GLU A 224 9.88 20.70 -11.20
N GLU A 225 11.18 20.78 -11.46
CA GLU A 225 11.96 19.62 -11.92
C GLU A 225 12.17 18.61 -10.79
N LEU A 226 11.98 17.32 -11.09
CA LEU A 226 12.25 16.25 -10.14
C LEU A 226 13.76 15.98 -10.05
N LEU A 227 14.40 16.69 -9.16
CA LEU A 227 15.80 16.51 -8.80
C LEU A 227 15.95 15.68 -7.56
N ASP A 228 17.19 15.30 -7.24
CA ASP A 228 17.53 14.62 -6.00
C ASP A 228 16.95 15.35 -4.78
N ASN A 229 16.22 14.60 -3.94
CA ASN A 229 15.55 15.09 -2.73
C ASN A 229 14.45 16.15 -2.92
N ALA A 230 14.07 16.54 -4.14
CA ALA A 230 13.05 17.57 -4.39
C ALA A 230 11.70 17.19 -3.75
N THR A 231 11.28 15.92 -3.89
CA THR A 231 10.05 15.41 -3.27
C THR A 231 10.05 15.56 -1.76
N ALA A 232 11.14 15.17 -1.10
CA ALA A 232 11.24 15.28 0.36
C ALA A 232 11.23 16.73 0.81
N GLN A 233 11.98 17.60 0.14
CA GLN A 233 12.02 19.04 0.45
C GLN A 233 10.64 19.69 0.30
N ARG A 234 9.93 19.33 -0.77
CA ARG A 234 8.59 19.86 -1.02
C ARG A 234 7.59 19.36 0.01
N TRP A 235 7.63 18.08 0.33
CA TRP A 235 6.73 17.46 1.31
C TRP A 235 6.99 17.94 2.74
N MET A 236 8.24 18.19 3.11
CA MET A 236 8.60 18.74 4.43
C MET A 236 8.03 20.14 4.69
N THR A 237 7.83 20.92 3.63
CA THR A 237 7.39 22.31 3.74
C THR A 237 5.90 22.51 3.46
N ASN A 238 5.21 21.48 2.98
CA ASN A 238 3.80 21.54 2.62
C ASN A 238 3.08 20.28 3.08
N SER A 239 1.75 20.36 3.28
CA SER A 239 0.90 19.22 3.58
C SER A 239 0.18 18.78 2.31
N TYR A 240 0.21 17.48 2.04
CA TYR A 240 -0.49 16.86 0.92
C TYR A 240 -1.41 15.74 1.42
N GLY A 241 -2.60 15.62 0.83
CA GLY A 241 -3.53 14.53 1.10
C GLY A 241 -3.20 13.27 0.29
N LEU A 242 -2.53 13.46 -0.84
CA LEU A 242 -2.08 12.38 -1.72
C LEU A 242 -0.63 12.64 -2.14
N VAL A 243 0.21 11.63 -2.07
CA VAL A 243 1.52 11.62 -2.73
C VAL A 243 1.58 10.38 -3.60
N LEU A 244 1.61 10.57 -4.91
CA LEU A 244 1.71 9.50 -5.90
C LEU A 244 2.99 9.72 -6.71
N TRP A 245 3.84 8.69 -6.76
CA TRP A 245 5.03 8.74 -7.60
C TRP A 245 5.15 7.56 -8.55
N TRP A 246 5.79 7.82 -9.67
CA TRP A 246 6.26 6.82 -10.61
C TRP A 246 7.79 6.88 -10.66
N ALA A 247 8.44 5.81 -10.22
CA ALA A 247 9.90 5.74 -10.10
C ALA A 247 10.38 4.31 -9.93
N HIS A 248 11.66 4.06 -10.13
CA HIS A 248 12.25 2.79 -9.72
C HIS A 248 12.31 2.66 -8.20
N GLY A 249 11.94 1.49 -7.70
CA GLY A 249 11.99 1.16 -6.28
C GLY A 249 13.25 0.39 -5.88
N TRP A 250 13.69 0.56 -4.66
CA TRP A 250 14.70 -0.27 -4.00
C TRP A 250 14.32 -0.47 -2.53
N SER A 251 15.09 -1.26 -1.79
CA SER A 251 14.73 -1.67 -0.41
C SER A 251 14.52 -0.52 0.58
N ARG A 252 14.95 0.69 0.28
CA ARG A 252 14.88 1.86 1.17
C ARG A 252 14.22 3.09 0.57
N GLY A 253 13.72 3.02 -0.66
CA GLY A 253 13.13 4.20 -1.29
C GLY A 253 12.83 4.05 -2.77
N ALA A 254 12.60 5.18 -3.40
CA ALA A 254 12.40 5.34 -4.82
C ALA A 254 13.45 6.28 -5.40
N VAL A 255 13.89 6.01 -6.62
CA VAL A 255 14.97 6.75 -7.29
C VAL A 255 14.52 7.25 -8.66
N VAL A 256 15.02 8.42 -9.05
CA VAL A 256 14.88 8.94 -10.41
C VAL A 256 15.77 8.16 -11.37
N TYR A 257 15.39 8.07 -12.62
CA TYR A 257 16.12 7.33 -13.63
C TYR A 257 17.53 7.86 -13.89
N SER A 258 17.68 9.20 -13.86
CA SER A 258 18.99 9.87 -14.00
C SER A 258 19.93 9.71 -12.80
N GLY A 259 19.43 9.16 -11.70
CA GLY A 259 20.14 9.00 -10.43
C GLY A 259 19.77 10.08 -9.41
N GLY A 260 19.59 9.68 -8.18
CA GLY A 260 19.11 10.50 -7.07
C GLY A 260 17.84 9.94 -6.47
N ASP A 261 17.49 10.41 -5.28
CA ASP A 261 16.32 9.92 -4.55
C ASP A 261 15.05 10.72 -4.89
N VAL A 262 13.99 10.04 -5.32
CA VAL A 262 12.64 10.58 -5.24
C VAL A 262 12.25 10.73 -3.78
N PHE A 263 12.35 9.64 -3.04
CA PHE A 263 12.11 9.61 -1.60
C PHE A 263 12.75 8.36 -0.99
N ASN A 264 13.33 8.49 0.21
CA ASN A 264 13.95 7.37 0.91
C ASN A 264 13.57 7.29 2.40
N SER A 265 13.83 6.14 3.02
CA SER A 265 13.45 5.84 4.41
C SER A 265 14.09 6.77 5.45
N TYR A 266 15.23 7.40 5.15
CA TYR A 266 15.88 8.36 6.04
C TYR A 266 15.18 9.72 6.06
N GLN A 267 14.42 10.03 5.02
CA GLN A 267 13.65 11.26 4.89
C GLN A 267 12.30 11.19 5.61
N GLY A 268 11.75 9.98 5.79
CA GLY A 268 10.47 9.79 6.48
C GLY A 268 10.39 10.48 7.86
N PRO A 269 11.38 10.34 8.76
CA PRO A 269 11.39 11.03 10.04
C PRO A 269 11.44 12.56 9.97
N LEU A 270 11.85 13.10 8.82
CA LEU A 270 11.91 14.55 8.59
C LEU A 270 10.53 15.14 8.24
N LEU A 271 9.59 14.31 7.81
CA LEU A 271 8.20 14.68 7.57
C LEU A 271 7.49 14.80 8.93
N ALA A 272 7.79 15.86 9.67
CA ALA A 272 7.39 16.04 11.06
C ALA A 272 5.97 16.60 11.22
N ASP A 273 5.17 16.68 10.16
CA ASP A 273 3.81 17.15 10.28
C ASP A 273 2.87 16.07 10.83
N ASP A 274 1.80 16.48 11.48
CA ASP A 274 0.74 15.58 11.99
C ASP A 274 -0.29 15.24 10.89
N ARG A 275 0.00 15.55 9.64
CA ARG A 275 -0.88 15.41 8.48
C ARG A 275 -0.33 14.34 7.52
N PRO A 276 -0.66 13.06 7.76
CA PRO A 276 -0.20 11.99 6.88
C PRO A 276 -0.83 12.12 5.49
N ALA A 277 -0.02 11.94 4.45
CA ALA A 277 -0.52 11.73 3.10
C ALA A 277 -0.91 10.24 2.88
N VAL A 278 -1.69 10.02 1.84
CA VAL A 278 -2.07 8.69 1.34
C VAL A 278 -1.31 8.40 0.05
#